data_3e94c29e22516d1bb181797b3bb26515
#
_entry.id   3e94c29e22516d1bb181797b3bb26515
#
_cell.length_a   1.000
_cell.length_b   1.000
_cell.length_c   1.000
_cell.angle_alpha   90.00
_cell.angle_beta   90.00
_cell.angle_gamma   90.00
#
_symmetry.space_group_name_H-M   'P 1'
#
loop_
_entity.id
_entity.type
_entity.pdbx_description
1 polymer ?
#
loop_
_entity_poly.entity_id
_entity_poly.type
_entity_poly.pdbx_seq_one_letter_code
_entity_poly.pdbx_strand_id
1 'polypeptide(L)'
;MELNLLDKLDTRELGKELQAARKKKGLTQEDAAKIIDAARTTIIAVEKGERRIRANELIKLARAYGRQVSDFVRSRPSVEPVQVQFRGPYKPTEADKETVSSAVDILEDLSRNYLELEKITETPLTYKYPPGRDTSDQKAEVAAETAAIEERLRLGLGDGPLPILRDLLEQEVGLRVFYLPIEPNQFS
;
A
#
# COMPACT_ATOMS: atom_id res chain seq x y z
N MET A 1 -28.08 24.43 -5.24
CA MET A 1 -27.37 23.59 -6.23
C MET A 1 -26.43 22.69 -5.44
N GLU A 2 -26.92 21.51 -5.04
CA GLU A 2 -26.11 20.54 -4.27
C GLU A 2 -25.00 20.04 -5.17
N LEU A 3 -23.77 20.41 -4.85
CA LEU A 3 -22.59 19.83 -5.49
C LEU A 3 -22.56 18.33 -5.16
N ASN A 4 -22.84 17.52 -6.16
CA ASN A 4 -22.77 16.07 -6.03
C ASN A 4 -21.33 15.69 -5.68
N LEU A 5 -21.12 15.02 -4.55
CA LEU A 5 -19.78 14.63 -4.05
C LEU A 5 -18.96 13.90 -5.13
N LEU A 6 -19.64 13.16 -6.02
CA LEU A 6 -19.03 12.43 -7.14
C LEU A 6 -18.44 13.36 -8.21
N ASP A 7 -18.83 14.65 -8.27
CA ASP A 7 -18.30 15.59 -9.27
C ASP A 7 -16.91 16.11 -8.91
N LYS A 8 -16.48 15.95 -7.67
CA LYS A 8 -15.16 16.33 -7.17
C LYS A 8 -14.12 15.19 -7.24
N LEU A 9 -14.56 13.97 -7.54
CA LEU A 9 -13.66 12.81 -7.58
C LEU A 9 -12.93 12.73 -8.91
N ASP A 10 -11.64 12.36 -8.83
CA ASP A 10 -10.90 11.97 -10.03
C ASP A 10 -11.47 10.65 -10.57
N THR A 11 -12.05 10.71 -11.76
CA THR A 11 -12.69 9.56 -12.40
C THR A 11 -11.71 8.45 -12.71
N ARG A 12 -10.43 8.77 -12.94
CA ARG A 12 -9.39 7.79 -13.23
C ARG A 12 -8.96 7.04 -11.97
N GLU A 13 -8.80 7.75 -10.85
CA GLU A 13 -8.49 7.12 -9.56
C GLU A 13 -9.65 6.23 -9.10
N LEU A 14 -10.87 6.74 -9.15
CA LEU A 14 -12.07 5.95 -8.82
C LEU A 14 -12.18 4.71 -9.72
N GLY A 15 -11.90 4.83 -11.01
CA GLY A 15 -11.92 3.72 -11.95
C GLY A 15 -10.90 2.63 -11.60
N LYS A 16 -9.68 3.02 -11.23
CA LYS A 16 -8.63 2.08 -10.78
C LYS A 16 -9.03 1.36 -9.48
N GLU A 17 -9.59 2.08 -8.52
CA GLU A 17 -10.05 1.50 -7.25
C GLU A 17 -11.19 0.49 -7.47
N LEU A 18 -12.13 0.81 -8.34
CA LEU A 18 -13.21 -0.12 -8.71
C LEU A 18 -12.67 -1.37 -9.40
N GLN A 19 -11.70 -1.21 -10.32
CA GLN A 19 -11.05 -2.34 -10.99
C GLN A 19 -10.31 -3.23 -10.00
N ALA A 20 -9.55 -2.65 -9.07
CA ALA A 20 -8.82 -3.38 -8.05
C ALA A 20 -9.77 -4.16 -7.14
N ALA A 21 -10.84 -3.53 -6.66
CA ALA A 21 -11.86 -4.16 -5.83
C ALA A 21 -12.56 -5.33 -6.55
N ARG A 22 -12.90 -5.15 -7.83
CA ARG A 22 -13.47 -6.20 -8.66
C ARG A 22 -12.54 -7.41 -8.79
N LYS A 23 -11.27 -7.16 -9.15
CA LYS A 23 -10.26 -8.22 -9.29
C LYS A 23 -10.04 -8.97 -7.98
N LYS A 24 -9.93 -8.25 -6.87
CA LYS A 24 -9.77 -8.83 -5.52
C LYS A 24 -10.95 -9.74 -5.16
N LYS A 25 -12.15 -9.44 -5.66
CA LYS A 25 -13.36 -10.28 -5.49
C LYS A 25 -13.44 -11.44 -6.49
N GLY A 26 -12.50 -11.55 -7.44
CA GLY A 26 -12.49 -12.58 -8.47
C GLY A 26 -13.57 -12.40 -9.56
N LEU A 27 -14.15 -11.20 -9.68
CA LEU A 27 -15.22 -10.93 -10.65
C LEU A 27 -14.65 -10.48 -11.99
N THR A 28 -15.28 -10.93 -13.09
CA THR A 28 -14.98 -10.44 -14.44
C THR A 28 -15.66 -9.09 -14.70
N GLN A 29 -15.25 -8.39 -15.75
CA GLN A 29 -15.93 -7.17 -16.20
C GLN A 29 -17.38 -7.45 -16.65
N GLU A 30 -17.64 -8.64 -17.14
CA GLU A 30 -18.98 -9.09 -17.53
C GLU A 30 -19.89 -9.25 -16.31
N ASP A 31 -19.37 -9.85 -15.23
CA ASP A 31 -20.10 -9.98 -13.97
C ASP A 31 -20.44 -8.61 -13.38
N ALA A 32 -19.47 -7.71 -13.37
CA ALA A 32 -19.69 -6.34 -12.91
C ALA A 32 -20.75 -5.60 -13.75
N ALA A 33 -20.76 -5.81 -15.05
CA ALA A 33 -21.75 -5.24 -15.95
C ALA A 33 -23.16 -5.73 -15.64
N LYS A 34 -23.32 -7.03 -15.40
CA LYS A 34 -24.61 -7.63 -14.99
C LYS A 34 -25.13 -7.06 -13.68
N ILE A 35 -24.26 -6.79 -12.70
CA ILE A 35 -24.63 -6.22 -11.39
C ILE A 35 -25.31 -4.85 -11.54
N ILE A 36 -24.84 -4.02 -12.46
CA ILE A 36 -25.38 -2.68 -12.67
C ILE A 36 -26.37 -2.60 -13.84
N ASP A 37 -26.71 -3.73 -14.47
CA ASP A 37 -27.58 -3.81 -15.62
C ASP A 37 -27.08 -2.95 -16.80
N ALA A 38 -25.81 -3.12 -17.16
CA ALA A 38 -25.12 -2.38 -18.20
C ALA A 38 -24.31 -3.30 -19.13
N ALA A 39 -23.85 -2.76 -20.26
CA ALA A 39 -22.93 -3.47 -21.13
C ALA A 39 -21.52 -3.55 -20.52
N ARG A 40 -20.75 -4.61 -20.85
CA ARG A 40 -19.35 -4.75 -20.45
C ARG A 40 -18.50 -3.54 -20.82
N THR A 41 -18.75 -2.92 -21.96
CA THR A 41 -18.08 -1.70 -22.42
C THR A 41 -18.26 -0.53 -21.45
N THR A 42 -19.39 -0.46 -20.73
CA THR A 42 -19.64 0.52 -19.69
C THR A 42 -18.67 0.36 -18.52
N ILE A 43 -18.46 -0.88 -18.06
CA ILE A 43 -17.49 -1.16 -16.98
C ILE A 43 -16.09 -0.81 -17.43
N ILE A 44 -15.70 -1.14 -18.66
CA ILE A 44 -14.39 -0.79 -19.21
C ILE A 44 -14.20 0.72 -19.21
N ALA A 45 -15.16 1.49 -19.67
CA ALA A 45 -15.10 2.95 -19.70
C ALA A 45 -15.03 3.56 -18.27
N VAL A 46 -15.77 2.99 -17.32
CA VAL A 46 -15.72 3.41 -15.91
C VAL A 46 -14.35 3.11 -15.31
N GLU A 47 -13.81 1.89 -15.49
CA GLU A 47 -12.51 1.50 -14.94
C GLU A 47 -11.34 2.28 -15.55
N LYS A 48 -11.47 2.77 -16.79
CA LYS A 48 -10.50 3.68 -17.43
C LYS A 48 -10.68 5.15 -17.05
N GLY A 49 -11.76 5.49 -16.34
CA GLY A 49 -12.11 6.87 -16.02
C GLY A 49 -12.67 7.68 -17.20
N GLU A 50 -13.00 7.01 -18.31
CA GLU A 50 -13.59 7.62 -19.52
C GLU A 50 -15.09 7.91 -19.37
N ARG A 51 -15.75 7.22 -18.42
CA ARG A 51 -17.15 7.43 -18.06
C ARG A 51 -17.30 7.60 -16.56
N ARG A 52 -18.03 8.63 -16.14
CA ARG A 52 -18.42 8.81 -14.73
C ARG A 52 -19.43 7.73 -14.32
N ILE A 53 -19.20 7.11 -13.18
CA ILE A 53 -20.14 6.19 -12.57
C ILE A 53 -21.28 6.96 -11.91
N ARG A 54 -22.49 6.43 -11.96
CA ARG A 54 -23.65 6.99 -11.25
C ARG A 54 -23.68 6.50 -9.81
N ALA A 55 -24.25 7.28 -8.92
CA ALA A 55 -24.32 6.93 -7.50
C ALA A 55 -24.97 5.55 -7.23
N ASN A 56 -26.07 5.24 -7.92
CA ASN A 56 -26.73 3.95 -7.81
C ASN A 56 -25.89 2.79 -8.34
N GLU A 57 -25.10 3.00 -9.42
CA GLU A 57 -24.17 2.01 -9.98
C GLU A 57 -23.05 1.74 -8.99
N LEU A 58 -22.46 2.80 -8.40
CA LEU A 58 -21.41 2.72 -7.39
C LEU A 58 -21.88 1.94 -6.15
N ILE A 59 -23.09 2.21 -5.65
CA ILE A 59 -23.67 1.48 -4.51
C ILE A 59 -23.80 -0.02 -4.81
N LYS A 60 -24.29 -0.38 -6.01
CA LYS A 60 -24.43 -1.77 -6.41
C LYS A 60 -23.09 -2.49 -6.50
N LEU A 61 -22.09 -1.84 -7.14
CA LEU A 61 -20.74 -2.41 -7.28
C LEU A 61 -20.04 -2.54 -5.93
N ALA A 62 -20.10 -1.50 -5.08
CA ALA A 62 -19.51 -1.53 -3.75
C ALA A 62 -20.03 -2.71 -2.91
N ARG A 63 -21.35 -2.93 -2.90
CA ARG A 63 -21.97 -4.08 -2.21
C ARG A 63 -21.48 -5.42 -2.78
N ALA A 64 -21.44 -5.54 -4.10
CA ALA A 64 -21.00 -6.78 -4.77
C ALA A 64 -19.52 -7.09 -4.50
N TYR A 65 -18.69 -6.05 -4.41
CA TYR A 65 -17.25 -6.18 -4.10
C TYR A 65 -16.98 -6.35 -2.60
N GLY A 66 -18.01 -6.25 -1.73
CA GLY A 66 -17.87 -6.35 -0.28
C GLY A 66 -17.17 -5.14 0.34
N ARG A 67 -17.34 -3.95 -0.27
CA ARG A 67 -16.74 -2.68 0.15
C ARG A 67 -17.83 -1.66 0.49
N GLN A 68 -17.48 -0.66 1.29
CA GLN A 68 -18.35 0.47 1.53
C GLN A 68 -18.20 1.52 0.42
N VAL A 69 -19.26 2.27 0.11
CA VAL A 69 -19.20 3.36 -0.87
C VAL A 69 -18.16 4.41 -0.45
N SER A 70 -18.05 4.67 0.86
CA SER A 70 -17.03 5.58 1.42
C SER A 70 -15.60 5.21 1.03
N ASP A 71 -15.31 3.92 0.79
CA ASP A 71 -13.98 3.46 0.40
C ASP A 71 -13.57 3.94 -0.99
N PHE A 72 -14.53 4.26 -1.84
CA PHE A 72 -14.33 4.71 -3.21
C PHE A 72 -14.40 6.24 -3.36
N VAL A 73 -15.09 6.94 -2.43
CA VAL A 73 -15.33 8.38 -2.55
C VAL A 73 -14.40 9.22 -1.66
N ARG A 74 -13.67 8.60 -0.73
CA ARG A 74 -12.65 9.29 0.04
C ARG A 74 -11.41 9.51 -0.81
N SER A 75 -10.90 10.74 -0.84
CA SER A 75 -9.57 11.02 -1.37
C SER A 75 -8.55 10.41 -0.42
N ARG A 76 -8.08 9.19 -0.74
CA ARG A 76 -7.04 8.52 0.03
C ARG A 76 -5.66 8.97 -0.45
N PRO A 77 -4.67 9.04 0.44
CA PRO A 77 -3.28 9.25 0.02
C PRO A 77 -2.87 8.18 -0.98
N SER A 78 -2.21 8.58 -2.07
CA SER A 78 -1.58 7.63 -2.98
C SER A 78 -0.37 7.00 -2.28
N VAL A 79 -0.29 5.69 -2.31
CA VAL A 79 0.90 4.94 -1.88
C VAL A 79 1.60 4.45 -3.14
N GLU A 80 2.89 4.71 -3.26
CA GLU A 80 3.67 4.12 -4.34
C GLU A 80 3.66 2.58 -4.21
N PRO A 81 3.66 1.85 -5.33
CA PRO A 81 3.70 0.39 -5.28
C PRO A 81 4.89 -0.11 -4.46
N VAL A 82 4.62 -1.00 -3.51
CA VAL A 82 5.67 -1.56 -2.65
C VAL A 82 6.58 -2.47 -3.46
N GLN A 83 7.87 -2.14 -3.50
CA GLN A 83 8.89 -3.02 -4.05
C GLN A 83 9.43 -3.93 -2.94
N VAL A 84 9.12 -5.22 -3.05
CA VAL A 84 9.55 -6.21 -2.05
C VAL A 84 11.03 -6.51 -2.23
N GLN A 85 11.80 -6.38 -1.14
CA GLN A 85 13.20 -6.80 -1.07
C GLN A 85 13.34 -7.80 0.08
N PHE A 86 13.89 -8.97 -0.24
CA PHE A 86 14.17 -10.01 0.76
C PHE A 86 15.61 -9.93 1.22
N ARG A 87 15.87 -10.28 2.49
CA ARG A 87 17.21 -10.24 3.09
C ARG A 87 18.20 -11.26 2.52
N GLY A 88 17.73 -12.29 1.83
CA GLY A 88 18.56 -13.37 1.30
C GLY A 88 18.25 -13.70 -0.15
N PRO A 89 19.01 -14.63 -0.77
CA PRO A 89 18.76 -15.08 -2.12
C PRO A 89 17.49 -15.95 -2.16
N TYR A 90 16.35 -15.29 -2.14
CA TYR A 90 15.04 -15.93 -2.20
C TYR A 90 14.66 -16.21 -3.66
N LYS A 91 14.40 -17.48 -3.97
CA LYS A 91 13.84 -17.90 -5.27
C LYS A 91 12.39 -18.31 -5.07
N PRO A 92 11.42 -17.42 -5.29
CA PRO A 92 10.02 -17.71 -5.05
C PRO A 92 9.50 -18.82 -5.96
N THR A 93 8.76 -19.77 -5.37
CA THR A 93 7.88 -20.68 -6.12
C THR A 93 6.63 -19.93 -6.58
N GLU A 94 5.78 -20.53 -7.43
CA GLU A 94 4.53 -19.89 -7.84
C GLU A 94 3.57 -19.68 -6.65
N ALA A 95 3.55 -20.63 -5.69
CA ALA A 95 2.76 -20.48 -4.45
C ALA A 95 3.27 -19.33 -3.59
N ASP A 96 4.59 -19.14 -3.53
CA ASP A 96 5.19 -18.03 -2.81
C ASP A 96 4.83 -16.67 -3.43
N LYS A 97 4.72 -16.59 -4.76
CA LYS A 97 4.33 -15.37 -5.46
C LYS A 97 2.91 -14.91 -5.09
N GLU A 98 1.96 -15.83 -4.95
CA GLU A 98 0.61 -15.50 -4.49
C GLU A 98 0.62 -14.99 -3.05
N THR A 99 1.38 -15.63 -2.19
CA THR A 99 1.50 -15.23 -0.78
C THR A 99 2.19 -13.86 -0.65
N VAL A 100 3.28 -13.65 -1.39
CA VAL A 100 3.97 -12.34 -1.45
C VAL A 100 3.03 -11.26 -1.98
N SER A 101 2.29 -11.53 -3.06
CA SER A 101 1.33 -10.58 -3.62
C SER A 101 0.25 -10.21 -2.61
N SER A 102 -0.29 -11.21 -1.89
CA SER A 102 -1.28 -10.97 -0.83
C SER A 102 -0.69 -10.15 0.33
N ALA A 103 0.55 -10.41 0.72
CA ALA A 103 1.25 -9.66 1.75
C ALA A 103 1.47 -8.20 1.33
N VAL A 104 1.85 -7.97 0.08
CA VAL A 104 2.02 -6.62 -0.50
C VAL A 104 0.69 -5.87 -0.49
N ASP A 105 -0.40 -6.51 -0.91
CA ASP A 105 -1.74 -5.89 -0.89
C ASP A 105 -2.14 -5.44 0.53
N ILE A 106 -1.87 -6.30 1.54
CA ILE A 106 -2.15 -5.98 2.94
C ILE A 106 -1.26 -4.80 3.41
N LEU A 107 0.02 -4.83 3.07
CA LEU A 107 0.96 -3.78 3.44
C LEU A 107 0.60 -2.43 2.82
N GLU A 108 0.19 -2.43 1.55
CA GLU A 108 -0.27 -1.22 0.87
C GLU A 108 -1.56 -0.66 1.50
N ASP A 109 -2.52 -1.54 1.86
CA ASP A 109 -3.74 -1.14 2.55
C ASP A 109 -3.43 -0.55 3.95
N LEU A 110 -2.52 -1.18 4.72
CA LEU A 110 -2.08 -0.66 6.02
C LEU A 110 -1.36 0.68 5.88
N SER A 111 -0.45 0.80 4.92
CA SER A 111 0.28 2.04 4.65
C SER A 111 -0.67 3.19 4.27
N ARG A 112 -1.66 2.90 3.42
CA ARG A 112 -2.68 3.88 3.01
C ARG A 112 -3.53 4.34 4.19
N ASN A 113 -3.97 3.41 5.04
CA ASN A 113 -4.76 3.73 6.23
C ASN A 113 -3.93 4.55 7.24
N TYR A 114 -2.65 4.22 7.40
CA TYR A 114 -1.75 4.96 8.28
C TYR A 114 -1.54 6.40 7.81
N LEU A 115 -1.29 6.61 6.51
CA LEU A 115 -1.17 7.95 5.93
C LEU A 115 -2.47 8.76 6.03
N GLU A 116 -3.62 8.10 5.91
CA GLU A 116 -4.93 8.75 6.13
C GLU A 116 -5.07 9.21 7.59
N LEU A 117 -4.65 8.38 8.56
CA LEU A 117 -4.66 8.76 9.98
C LEU A 117 -3.72 9.93 10.27
N GLU A 118 -2.48 9.91 9.76
CA GLU A 118 -1.55 11.04 9.90
C GLU A 118 -2.15 12.35 9.37
N LYS A 119 -2.85 12.28 8.24
CA LYS A 119 -3.54 13.44 7.66
C LYS A 119 -4.70 13.93 8.53
N ILE A 120 -5.49 13.01 9.08
CA ILE A 120 -6.67 13.38 9.92
C ILE A 120 -6.21 13.94 11.27
N THR A 121 -5.15 13.38 11.84
CA THR A 121 -4.63 13.79 13.15
C THR A 121 -3.67 14.98 13.05
N GLU A 122 -3.32 15.40 11.84
CA GLU A 122 -2.31 16.45 11.58
C GLU A 122 -0.96 16.17 12.24
N THR A 123 -0.62 14.89 12.41
CA THR A 123 0.63 14.43 13.05
C THR A 123 1.47 13.57 12.11
N PRO A 124 2.03 14.14 11.02
CA PRO A 124 2.88 13.37 10.12
C PRO A 124 4.20 12.97 10.81
N LEU A 125 4.69 11.76 10.50
CA LEU A 125 6.02 11.36 10.97
C LEU A 125 7.10 12.24 10.35
N THR A 126 8.10 12.56 11.16
CA THR A 126 9.30 13.25 10.67
C THR A 126 10.24 12.24 10.04
N TYR A 127 10.57 12.42 8.76
CA TYR A 127 11.50 11.55 8.05
C TYR A 127 12.94 11.99 8.30
N LYS A 128 13.73 11.11 8.91
CA LYS A 128 15.18 11.29 9.15
C LYS A 128 15.94 10.07 8.64
N TYR A 129 15.68 9.70 7.38
CA TYR A 129 16.34 8.56 6.76
C TYR A 129 17.85 8.78 6.64
N PRO A 130 18.65 7.70 6.76
CA PRO A 130 20.08 7.79 6.50
C PRO A 130 20.34 8.22 5.05
N PRO A 131 21.44 8.95 4.79
CA PRO A 131 21.84 9.27 3.43
C PRO A 131 22.16 7.99 2.64
N GLY A 132 21.89 8.02 1.34
CA GLY A 132 22.31 6.95 0.44
C GLY A 132 23.84 6.79 0.46
N ARG A 133 24.32 5.54 0.38
CA ARG A 133 25.75 5.21 0.41
C ARG A 133 26.13 4.46 -0.86
N ASP A 134 27.27 4.83 -1.43
CA ASP A 134 27.90 4.01 -2.45
C ASP A 134 28.78 2.96 -1.76
N THR A 135 28.48 1.69 -1.98
CA THR A 135 29.19 0.55 -1.40
C THR A 135 29.81 -0.34 -2.48
N SER A 136 29.83 0.13 -3.73
CA SER A 136 30.28 -0.68 -4.90
C SER A 136 31.70 -1.19 -4.77
N ASP A 137 32.59 -0.44 -4.10
CA ASP A 137 34.02 -0.77 -3.95
C ASP A 137 34.34 -1.47 -2.61
N GLN A 138 33.33 -1.83 -1.81
CA GLN A 138 33.51 -2.40 -0.48
C GLN A 138 32.98 -3.84 -0.40
N LYS A 139 33.62 -4.65 0.47
CA LYS A 139 33.02 -5.94 0.84
C LYS A 139 31.73 -5.70 1.63
N ALA A 140 30.68 -6.48 1.33
CA ALA A 140 29.35 -6.29 1.90
C ALA A 140 29.35 -6.26 3.45
N GLU A 141 30.15 -7.14 4.09
CA GLU A 141 30.26 -7.18 5.55
C GLU A 141 30.84 -5.87 6.13
N VAL A 142 31.92 -5.36 5.52
CA VAL A 142 32.57 -4.11 5.96
C VAL A 142 31.65 -2.92 5.76
N ALA A 143 30.98 -2.86 4.61
CA ALA A 143 30.01 -1.82 4.31
C ALA A 143 28.83 -1.84 5.31
N ALA A 144 28.34 -3.02 5.67
CA ALA A 144 27.25 -3.18 6.63
C ALA A 144 27.66 -2.78 8.06
N GLU A 145 28.84 -3.18 8.53
CA GLU A 145 29.36 -2.78 9.84
C GLU A 145 29.57 -1.28 9.91
N THR A 146 30.21 -0.69 8.89
CA THR A 146 30.41 0.77 8.84
C THR A 146 29.09 1.50 8.88
N ALA A 147 28.11 1.08 8.07
CA ALA A 147 26.78 1.67 8.06
C ALA A 147 26.09 1.58 9.43
N ALA A 148 26.20 0.42 10.11
CA ALA A 148 25.61 0.23 11.42
C ALA A 148 26.25 1.14 12.49
N ILE A 149 27.58 1.28 12.49
CA ILE A 149 28.31 2.16 13.42
C ILE A 149 27.90 3.62 13.20
N GLU A 150 27.89 4.08 11.94
CA GLU A 150 27.54 5.46 11.63
C GLU A 150 26.08 5.78 11.96
N GLU A 151 25.15 4.84 11.75
CA GLU A 151 23.76 5.03 12.17
C GLU A 151 23.60 5.06 13.67
N ARG A 152 24.32 4.21 14.41
CA ARG A 152 24.35 4.28 15.87
C ARG A 152 24.84 5.64 16.36
N LEU A 153 25.91 6.17 15.76
CA LEU A 153 26.43 7.50 16.08
C LEU A 153 25.42 8.60 15.73
N ARG A 154 24.83 8.54 14.54
CA ARG A 154 23.83 9.52 14.07
C ARG A 154 22.61 9.59 14.99
N LEU A 155 22.17 8.46 15.51
CA LEU A 155 21.00 8.34 16.39
C LEU A 155 21.36 8.39 17.90
N GLY A 156 22.65 8.50 18.24
CA GLY A 156 23.10 8.58 19.65
C GLY A 156 22.87 7.32 20.48
N LEU A 157 22.91 6.12 19.86
CA LEU A 157 22.47 4.86 20.46
C LEU A 157 23.55 4.15 21.30
N GLY A 158 24.80 4.57 21.20
CA GLY A 158 25.93 3.87 21.86
C GLY A 158 26.13 2.45 21.30
N ASP A 159 26.96 1.66 22.00
CA ASP A 159 27.38 0.32 21.54
C ASP A 159 26.55 -0.83 22.17
N GLY A 160 25.64 -0.51 23.06
CA GLY A 160 24.82 -1.50 23.77
C GLY A 160 23.70 -2.14 22.94
N PRO A 161 22.99 -3.13 23.48
CA PRO A 161 21.82 -3.72 22.83
C PRO A 161 20.68 -2.69 22.72
N LEU A 162 19.83 -2.85 21.70
CA LEU A 162 18.70 -1.98 21.39
C LEU A 162 17.38 -2.68 21.70
N PRO A 163 16.88 -2.67 22.95
CA PRO A 163 15.67 -3.42 23.34
C PRO A 163 14.39 -2.85 22.69
N ILE A 164 14.39 -1.58 22.33
CA ILE A 164 13.23 -0.86 21.76
C ILE A 164 13.49 -0.41 20.31
N LEU A 165 14.18 -1.23 19.52
CA LEU A 165 14.57 -0.88 18.16
C LEU A 165 13.39 -0.42 17.29
N ARG A 166 12.24 -1.05 17.43
CA ARG A 166 11.04 -0.66 16.68
C ARG A 166 10.63 0.78 16.98
N ASP A 167 10.44 1.11 18.25
CA ASP A 167 9.99 2.43 18.68
C ASP A 167 10.97 3.52 18.23
N LEU A 168 12.26 3.20 18.29
CA LEU A 168 13.31 4.08 17.81
C LEU A 168 13.23 4.32 16.30
N LEU A 169 13.02 3.27 15.51
CA LEU A 169 12.86 3.37 14.06
C LEU A 169 11.61 4.18 13.68
N GLU A 170 10.51 4.00 14.41
CA GLU A 170 9.26 4.73 14.17
C GLU A 170 9.37 6.20 14.59
N GLN A 171 9.90 6.50 15.77
CA GLN A 171 9.89 7.84 16.35
C GLN A 171 11.06 8.71 15.89
N GLU A 172 12.29 8.12 15.82
CA GLU A 172 13.50 8.90 15.51
C GLU A 172 13.83 8.89 14.02
N VAL A 173 13.52 7.82 13.30
CA VAL A 173 13.83 7.69 11.87
C VAL A 173 12.63 7.99 10.98
N GLY A 174 11.41 7.77 11.48
CA GLY A 174 10.16 7.96 10.73
C GLY A 174 9.82 6.77 9.82
N LEU A 175 10.32 5.58 10.14
CA LEU A 175 9.90 4.34 9.49
C LEU A 175 8.53 3.91 10.00
N ARG A 176 7.77 3.24 9.16
CA ARG A 176 6.51 2.60 9.53
C ARG A 176 6.71 1.10 9.57
N VAL A 177 6.56 0.49 10.74
CA VAL A 177 6.80 -0.94 10.95
C VAL A 177 5.46 -1.65 11.12
N PHE A 178 5.11 -2.52 10.17
CA PHE A 178 3.89 -3.31 10.21
C PHE A 178 4.20 -4.78 10.46
N TYR A 179 3.37 -5.43 11.29
CA TYR A 179 3.39 -6.88 11.47
C TYR A 179 2.28 -7.50 10.64
N LEU A 180 2.65 -8.40 9.75
CA LEU A 180 1.69 -9.13 8.93
C LEU A 180 1.45 -10.53 9.52
N PRO A 181 0.20 -11.01 9.58
CA PRO A 181 -0.13 -12.36 10.05
C PRO A 181 0.18 -13.38 8.95
N ILE A 182 1.47 -13.60 8.69
CA ILE A 182 1.96 -14.52 7.66
C ILE A 182 2.77 -15.61 8.36
N GLU A 183 2.59 -16.87 7.92
CA GLU A 183 3.35 -18.00 8.48
C GLU A 183 4.86 -17.80 8.26
N PRO A 184 5.68 -17.93 9.32
CA PRO A 184 7.11 -17.63 9.25
C PRO A 184 7.89 -18.47 8.23
N ASN A 185 7.41 -19.68 7.93
CA ASN A 185 8.07 -20.64 7.05
C ASN A 185 7.96 -20.28 5.55
N GLN A 186 7.20 -19.24 5.20
CA GLN A 186 6.97 -18.86 3.81
C GLN A 186 8.02 -17.88 3.27
N PHE A 187 8.85 -17.30 4.14
CA PHE A 187 9.81 -16.24 3.78
C PHE A 187 11.20 -16.40 4.41
N SER A 188 11.51 -17.56 4.96
CA SER A 188 12.82 -17.83 5.56
C SER A 188 13.76 -18.58 4.63
#